data_e160ee5d9e4f1f5f494626419afcba38
#
_entry.id   e160ee5d9e4f1f5f494626419afcba38
#
_cell.length_a   1.000
_cell.length_b   1.000
_cell.length_c   1.000
_cell.angle_alpha   90.00
_cell.angle_beta   90.00
_cell.angle_gamma   90.00
#
_symmetry.space_group_name_H-M   'P 1'
#
loop_
_entity.id
_entity.type
_entity.pdbx_description
1 polymer ?
#
loop_
_entity_poly.entity_id
_entity_poly.type
_entity_poly.pdbx_seq_one_letter_code
_entity_poly.pdbx_strand_id
1 'polypeptide(L)'
;MIPIANLLERIHHIQFIGDRAGSISIPLPLDVNNKDATVLMWVNDANLALLNQVNTGTIICSNNFTAYKSSCNYIKVERPRLAFKEVITQFFTPAMHPSISLSAIVHPTCIIGNRVTLGHHVVVEENCTIGDNTTIRHNTIILANTTIGRDVTIGCNNTIGGVGFGYEKDIDDEYSLIPHIGNVVIGNYVEIGNNTCIDRAVLGSTTLHDNVKVDNLVHIAHGVSIGKNSLIIANAMVAGSTTIGENVWLAPSASVLNKRTIGNNAVIGMGAVVLKNVNDGETIIGNPGKMLTR
;
A
#
# COMPACT_ATOMS: atom_id res chain seq x y z
N MET A 1 2.72 -17.03 23.75
CA MET A 1 1.25 -17.01 23.89
C MET A 1 0.82 -15.69 24.49
N ILE A 2 -0.24 -15.09 23.97
CA ILE A 2 -0.78 -13.79 24.39
C ILE A 2 -2.02 -14.06 25.23
N PRO A 3 -2.08 -13.64 26.51
CA PRO A 3 -3.29 -13.75 27.31
C PRO A 3 -4.45 -13.01 26.66
N ILE A 4 -5.62 -13.60 26.61
CA ILE A 4 -6.83 -12.95 26.04
C ILE A 4 -7.15 -11.66 26.79
N ALA A 5 -6.94 -11.62 28.11
CA ALA A 5 -7.11 -10.41 28.90
C ALA A 5 -6.28 -9.23 28.35
N ASN A 6 -5.00 -9.44 28.03
CA ASN A 6 -4.11 -8.41 27.49
C ASN A 6 -4.56 -7.93 26.09
N LEU A 7 -5.10 -8.84 25.29
CA LEU A 7 -5.63 -8.49 23.97
C LEU A 7 -6.86 -7.61 24.11
N LEU A 8 -7.79 -7.94 25.02
CA LEU A 8 -9.01 -7.18 25.26
C LEU A 8 -8.75 -5.75 25.79
N GLU A 9 -7.65 -5.53 26.49
CA GLU A 9 -7.24 -4.20 26.95
C GLU A 9 -6.73 -3.29 25.81
N ARG A 10 -6.31 -3.88 24.70
CA ARG A 10 -5.64 -3.17 23.61
C ARG A 10 -6.49 -2.95 22.37
N ILE A 11 -7.63 -3.65 22.26
CA ILE A 11 -8.54 -3.51 21.12
C ILE A 11 -9.89 -2.95 21.59
N HIS A 12 -10.47 -2.08 20.77
CA HIS A 12 -11.83 -1.62 21.02
C HIS A 12 -12.82 -2.76 20.72
N HIS A 13 -13.54 -3.21 21.74
CA HIS A 13 -14.53 -4.27 21.61
C HIS A 13 -15.84 -3.89 22.30
N ILE A 14 -16.97 -4.40 21.77
CA ILE A 14 -18.31 -4.17 22.29
C ILE A 14 -18.56 -5.13 23.47
N GLN A 15 -18.22 -6.38 23.29
CA GLN A 15 -18.48 -7.45 24.25
C GLN A 15 -17.46 -8.58 24.07
N PHE A 16 -17.11 -9.21 25.16
CA PHE A 16 -16.39 -10.49 25.16
C PHE A 16 -17.26 -11.58 25.78
N ILE A 17 -17.30 -12.76 25.15
CA ILE A 17 -18.02 -13.94 25.62
C ILE A 17 -17.06 -15.12 25.58
N GLY A 18 -16.83 -15.75 26.71
CA GLY A 18 -15.93 -16.92 26.85
C GLY A 18 -14.99 -16.82 28.03
N ASP A 19 -13.91 -17.58 28.00
CA ASP A 19 -12.91 -17.67 29.06
C ASP A 19 -11.78 -16.64 28.88
N ARG A 20 -11.69 -15.68 29.82
CA ARG A 20 -10.63 -14.67 29.84
C ARG A 20 -9.26 -15.21 30.28
N ALA A 21 -9.21 -16.35 30.91
CA ALA A 21 -7.97 -16.98 31.34
C ALA A 21 -7.24 -17.70 30.20
N GLY A 22 -7.90 -17.86 29.06
CA GLY A 22 -7.32 -18.42 27.84
C GLY A 22 -6.17 -17.57 27.26
N SER A 23 -5.46 -18.15 26.31
CA SER A 23 -4.36 -17.48 25.60
C SER A 23 -4.40 -17.77 24.10
N ILE A 24 -3.79 -16.88 23.30
CA ILE A 24 -3.67 -16.99 21.86
C ILE A 24 -2.21 -17.25 21.50
N SER A 25 -1.98 -18.29 20.69
CA SER A 25 -0.67 -18.64 20.16
C SER A 25 -0.44 -18.13 18.76
N ILE A 26 -1.47 -18.19 17.89
CA ILE A 26 -1.37 -17.90 16.47
C ILE A 26 -2.69 -17.42 15.89
N PRO A 27 -2.68 -16.42 15.00
CA PRO A 27 -3.82 -16.10 14.15
C PRO A 27 -3.83 -16.99 12.90
N LEU A 28 -5.01 -17.54 12.57
CA LEU A 28 -5.22 -18.36 11.38
C LEU A 28 -6.49 -17.92 10.62
N PRO A 29 -6.64 -18.28 9.34
CA PRO A 29 -7.92 -18.18 8.64
C PRO A 29 -9.03 -18.92 9.38
N LEU A 30 -10.29 -18.52 9.14
CA LEU A 30 -11.42 -19.24 9.72
C LEU A 30 -11.41 -20.71 9.26
N ASP A 31 -11.30 -21.62 10.22
CA ASP A 31 -11.35 -23.06 9.99
C ASP A 31 -12.41 -23.70 10.92
N VAL A 32 -13.45 -24.25 10.31
CA VAL A 32 -14.53 -24.94 11.05
C VAL A 32 -14.07 -26.24 11.70
N ASN A 33 -12.98 -26.84 11.20
CA ASN A 33 -12.39 -28.07 11.75
C ASN A 33 -11.28 -27.79 12.77
N ASN A 34 -11.05 -26.54 13.14
CA ASN A 34 -10.04 -26.19 14.13
C ASN A 34 -10.25 -26.96 15.46
N LYS A 35 -9.16 -27.50 15.99
CA LYS A 35 -9.13 -28.25 17.25
C LYS A 35 -8.25 -27.59 18.33
N ASP A 36 -7.61 -26.48 18.00
CA ASP A 36 -6.72 -25.76 18.89
C ASP A 36 -7.43 -24.54 19.49
N ALA A 37 -7.63 -24.56 20.79
CA ALA A 37 -8.30 -23.49 21.53
C ALA A 37 -7.47 -22.17 21.54
N THR A 38 -6.18 -22.22 21.23
CA THR A 38 -5.28 -21.05 21.24
C THR A 38 -5.23 -20.30 19.90
N VAL A 39 -6.00 -20.74 18.90
CA VAL A 39 -6.07 -20.08 17.58
C VAL A 39 -6.97 -18.86 17.65
N LEU A 40 -6.51 -17.74 17.08
CA LEU A 40 -7.33 -16.55 16.81
C LEU A 40 -7.80 -16.55 15.37
N MET A 41 -9.11 -16.40 15.17
CA MET A 41 -9.76 -16.33 13.88
C MET A 41 -10.62 -15.05 13.77
N TRP A 42 -11.04 -14.68 12.58
CA TRP A 42 -12.03 -13.64 12.39
C TRP A 42 -13.02 -14.01 11.28
N VAL A 43 -14.18 -13.37 11.27
CA VAL A 43 -15.22 -13.60 10.28
C VAL A 43 -15.93 -12.29 9.93
N ASN A 44 -16.27 -12.12 8.65
CA ASN A 44 -17.15 -11.04 8.18
C ASN A 44 -18.64 -11.45 8.31
N ASP A 45 -19.53 -10.48 8.15
CA ASP A 45 -20.97 -10.70 8.29
C ASP A 45 -21.53 -11.73 7.30
N ALA A 46 -21.01 -11.78 6.09
CA ALA A 46 -21.45 -12.73 5.06
C ALA A 46 -21.21 -14.21 5.45
N ASN A 47 -20.25 -14.46 6.32
CA ASN A 47 -19.82 -15.80 6.71
C ASN A 47 -20.16 -16.16 8.18
N LEU A 48 -20.95 -15.34 8.88
CA LEU A 48 -21.32 -15.59 10.29
C LEU A 48 -21.92 -16.97 10.53
N ALA A 49 -22.70 -17.50 9.58
CA ALA A 49 -23.30 -18.84 9.69
C ALA A 49 -22.26 -19.96 9.87
N LEU A 50 -21.04 -19.80 9.35
CA LEU A 50 -19.97 -20.78 9.50
C LEU A 50 -19.52 -20.95 10.96
N LEU A 51 -19.71 -19.95 11.80
CA LEU A 51 -19.37 -20.02 13.23
C LEU A 51 -20.13 -21.12 13.97
N ASN A 52 -21.32 -21.51 13.51
CA ASN A 52 -22.07 -22.62 14.07
C ASN A 52 -21.33 -23.97 13.92
N GLN A 53 -20.38 -24.06 13.01
CA GLN A 53 -19.58 -25.27 12.77
C GLN A 53 -18.23 -25.24 13.47
N VAL A 54 -17.73 -24.07 13.87
CA VAL A 54 -16.44 -23.95 14.59
C VAL A 54 -16.56 -24.61 15.95
N ASN A 55 -15.58 -25.43 16.30
CA ASN A 55 -15.60 -26.22 17.52
C ASN A 55 -14.83 -25.61 18.68
N THR A 56 -13.78 -24.85 18.42
CA THR A 56 -12.94 -24.19 19.44
C THR A 56 -12.12 -23.05 18.85
N GLY A 57 -11.60 -22.16 19.70
CA GLY A 57 -10.76 -21.02 19.34
C GLY A 57 -11.34 -19.69 19.81
N THR A 58 -10.59 -18.62 19.59
CA THR A 58 -11.02 -17.25 19.83
C THR A 58 -11.37 -16.57 18.51
N ILE A 59 -12.58 -15.99 18.41
CA ILE A 59 -13.14 -15.49 17.15
C ILE A 59 -13.49 -14.01 17.28
N ILE A 60 -12.93 -13.18 16.40
CA ILE A 60 -13.35 -11.79 16.23
C ILE A 60 -14.52 -11.76 15.22
N CYS A 61 -15.69 -11.31 15.66
CA CYS A 61 -16.90 -11.25 14.85
C CYS A 61 -17.69 -9.98 15.10
N SER A 62 -18.69 -9.70 14.24
CA SER A 62 -19.61 -8.59 14.44
C SER A 62 -20.60 -8.85 15.58
N ASN A 63 -21.27 -7.78 16.00
CA ASN A 63 -22.30 -7.84 17.03
C ASN A 63 -23.55 -8.65 16.62
N ASN A 64 -23.70 -8.95 15.34
CA ASN A 64 -24.87 -9.66 14.79
C ASN A 64 -24.87 -11.16 15.11
N PHE A 65 -23.75 -11.74 15.53
CA PHE A 65 -23.68 -13.16 15.89
C PHE A 65 -24.20 -13.39 17.32
N THR A 66 -25.09 -14.36 17.51
CA THR A 66 -25.77 -14.65 18.80
C THR A 66 -25.72 -16.12 19.24
N ALA A 67 -25.29 -17.04 18.37
CA ALA A 67 -25.27 -18.48 18.65
C ALA A 67 -23.93 -18.92 19.25
N TYR A 68 -23.74 -18.72 20.55
CA TYR A 68 -22.45 -18.99 21.22
C TYR A 68 -22.29 -20.45 21.63
N LYS A 69 -21.08 -20.97 21.47
CA LYS A 69 -20.64 -22.25 22.02
C LYS A 69 -19.70 -22.04 23.21
N SER A 70 -19.88 -22.81 24.26
CA SER A 70 -19.01 -22.71 25.46
C SER A 70 -17.55 -23.11 25.24
N SER A 71 -17.26 -23.79 24.13
CA SER A 71 -15.91 -24.19 23.71
C SER A 71 -15.17 -23.11 22.93
N CYS A 72 -15.82 -21.99 22.62
CA CYS A 72 -15.24 -20.89 21.85
C CYS A 72 -15.26 -19.58 22.64
N ASN A 73 -14.30 -18.71 22.36
CA ASN A 73 -14.31 -17.33 22.80
C ASN A 73 -14.75 -16.42 21.65
N TYR A 74 -15.56 -15.40 21.95
CA TYR A 74 -16.04 -14.43 20.96
C TYR A 74 -15.70 -13.01 21.38
N ILE A 75 -14.99 -12.30 20.53
CA ILE A 75 -14.69 -10.87 20.68
C ILE A 75 -15.58 -10.11 19.69
N LYS A 76 -16.60 -9.46 20.21
CA LYS A 76 -17.59 -8.73 19.39
C LYS A 76 -17.12 -7.31 19.14
N VAL A 77 -17.07 -6.92 17.87
CA VAL A 77 -16.58 -5.62 17.42
C VAL A 77 -17.48 -5.08 16.30
N GLU A 78 -17.42 -3.76 16.05
CA GLU A 78 -18.15 -3.18 14.92
C GLU A 78 -17.55 -3.56 13.55
N ARG A 79 -16.20 -3.63 13.49
CA ARG A 79 -15.46 -3.86 12.24
C ARG A 79 -14.46 -5.02 12.42
N PRO A 80 -14.90 -6.28 12.25
CA PRO A 80 -14.08 -7.46 12.56
C PRO A 80 -12.73 -7.50 11.85
N ARG A 81 -12.68 -7.17 10.57
CA ARG A 81 -11.45 -7.15 9.79
C ARG A 81 -10.46 -6.10 10.29
N LEU A 82 -10.96 -4.93 10.70
CA LEU A 82 -10.10 -3.86 11.23
C LEU A 82 -9.52 -4.27 12.60
N ALA A 83 -10.37 -4.76 13.50
CA ALA A 83 -9.92 -5.25 14.81
C ALA A 83 -8.91 -6.40 14.67
N PHE A 84 -9.13 -7.34 13.75
CA PHE A 84 -8.17 -8.40 13.47
C PHE A 84 -6.83 -7.84 12.97
N LYS A 85 -6.85 -6.84 12.03
CA LYS A 85 -5.64 -6.15 11.59
C LYS A 85 -4.89 -5.51 12.76
N GLU A 86 -5.58 -4.84 13.67
CA GLU A 86 -4.98 -4.20 14.86
C GLU A 86 -4.29 -5.23 15.75
N VAL A 87 -4.95 -6.36 16.00
CA VAL A 87 -4.36 -7.46 16.79
C VAL A 87 -3.10 -8.01 16.12
N ILE A 88 -3.16 -8.29 14.80
CA ILE A 88 -1.98 -8.77 14.06
C ILE A 88 -0.84 -7.76 14.17
N THR A 89 -1.12 -6.49 13.97
CA THR A 89 -0.10 -5.43 14.01
C THR A 89 0.55 -5.31 15.39
N GLN A 90 -0.25 -5.37 16.47
CA GLN A 90 0.28 -5.14 17.81
C GLN A 90 0.99 -6.36 18.43
N PHE A 91 0.51 -7.55 18.14
CA PHE A 91 0.93 -8.75 18.88
C PHE A 91 1.70 -9.77 18.03
N PHE A 92 1.52 -9.77 16.72
CA PHE A 92 2.09 -10.80 15.84
C PHE A 92 3.04 -10.26 14.78
N THR A 93 3.09 -8.95 14.58
CA THR A 93 4.06 -8.35 13.68
C THR A 93 5.35 -8.05 14.44
N PRO A 94 6.51 -8.55 13.98
CA PRO A 94 7.79 -8.21 14.59
C PRO A 94 8.02 -6.70 14.63
N ALA A 95 8.50 -6.19 15.75
CA ALA A 95 8.91 -4.81 15.84
C ALA A 95 10.07 -4.55 14.88
N MET A 96 9.92 -3.58 13.99
CA MET A 96 11.00 -3.12 13.12
C MET A 96 11.92 -2.21 13.92
N HIS A 97 13.20 -2.57 14.02
CA HIS A 97 14.21 -1.72 14.61
C HIS A 97 14.88 -0.89 13.50
N PRO A 98 14.83 0.45 13.59
CA PRO A 98 15.46 1.31 12.59
C PRO A 98 16.95 0.99 12.48
N SER A 99 17.43 0.83 11.25
CA SER A 99 18.84 0.52 10.99
C SER A 99 19.24 0.89 9.57
N ILE A 100 20.44 1.37 9.39
CA ILE A 100 21.06 1.57 8.07
C ILE A 100 22.05 0.43 7.86
N SER A 101 21.83 -0.38 6.82
CA SER A 101 22.73 -1.49 6.48
C SER A 101 24.11 -0.96 6.12
N LEU A 102 25.15 -1.69 6.52
CA LEU A 102 26.54 -1.37 6.15
C LEU A 102 26.79 -1.44 4.62
N SER A 103 25.93 -2.14 3.88
CA SER A 103 26.00 -2.19 2.41
C SER A 103 25.10 -1.15 1.72
N ALA A 104 24.41 -0.30 2.46
CA ALA A 104 23.71 0.85 1.89
C ALA A 104 24.71 1.97 1.57
N ILE A 105 24.50 2.63 0.44
CA ILE A 105 25.31 3.76 -0.01
C ILE A 105 24.44 5.01 0.02
N VAL A 106 24.82 5.98 0.82
CA VAL A 106 24.09 7.27 0.94
C VAL A 106 25.05 8.40 0.61
N HIS A 107 24.70 9.23 -0.36
CA HIS A 107 25.51 10.37 -0.73
C HIS A 107 25.59 11.39 0.41
N PRO A 108 26.75 12.02 0.68
CA PRO A 108 26.95 12.92 1.84
C PRO A 108 26.02 14.16 1.87
N THR A 109 25.46 14.58 0.74
CA THR A 109 24.55 15.73 0.66
C THR A 109 23.09 15.38 1.04
N CYS A 110 22.81 14.09 1.32
CA CYS A 110 21.45 13.66 1.68
C CYS A 110 21.07 14.07 3.09
N ILE A 111 19.80 14.40 3.27
CA ILE A 111 19.20 14.63 4.58
C ILE A 111 18.39 13.39 4.97
N ILE A 112 18.86 12.69 5.99
CA ILE A 112 18.21 11.47 6.50
C ILE A 112 17.57 11.79 7.86
N GLY A 113 16.28 11.57 7.96
CA GLY A 113 15.49 11.79 9.18
C GLY A 113 15.78 10.78 10.28
N ASN A 114 15.07 10.91 11.38
CA ASN A 114 15.19 10.03 12.53
C ASN A 114 14.51 8.67 12.26
N ARG A 115 15.08 7.59 12.84
CA ARG A 115 14.50 6.24 12.78
C ARG A 115 14.28 5.71 11.35
N VAL A 116 15.09 6.15 10.40
CA VAL A 116 15.08 5.63 9.03
C VAL A 116 15.71 4.24 8.99
N THR A 117 15.11 3.36 8.18
CA THR A 117 15.66 2.04 7.87
C THR A 117 16.06 1.98 6.41
N LEU A 118 17.33 1.66 6.13
CA LEU A 118 17.83 1.38 4.79
C LEU A 118 18.34 -0.07 4.72
N GLY A 119 17.73 -0.86 3.86
CA GLY A 119 18.06 -2.28 3.65
C GLY A 119 19.41 -2.46 2.95
N HIS A 120 19.78 -3.73 2.72
CA HIS A 120 21.01 -4.06 2.00
C HIS A 120 20.99 -3.52 0.56
N HIS A 121 22.15 -2.95 0.13
CA HIS A 121 22.34 -2.43 -1.22
C HIS A 121 21.35 -1.34 -1.65
N VAL A 122 20.77 -0.62 -0.70
CA VAL A 122 20.04 0.63 -1.00
C VAL A 122 21.05 1.68 -1.42
N VAL A 123 20.78 2.38 -2.51
CA VAL A 123 21.58 3.50 -2.98
C VAL A 123 20.72 4.77 -2.91
N VAL A 124 21.24 5.82 -2.30
CA VAL A 124 20.62 7.15 -2.24
C VAL A 124 21.61 8.16 -2.82
N GLU A 125 21.28 8.70 -3.99
CA GLU A 125 22.11 9.68 -4.69
C GLU A 125 22.02 11.08 -4.08
N GLU A 126 22.74 12.04 -4.65
CA GLU A 126 22.89 13.39 -4.12
C GLU A 126 21.56 14.15 -3.96
N ASN A 127 21.54 15.06 -2.97
CA ASN A 127 20.46 16.02 -2.70
C ASN A 127 19.10 15.36 -2.41
N CYS A 128 19.06 14.10 -1.96
CA CYS A 128 17.83 13.45 -1.54
C CYS A 128 17.48 13.82 -0.09
N THR A 129 16.18 13.87 0.19
CA THR A 129 15.64 14.01 1.55
C THR A 129 14.76 12.82 1.88
N ILE A 130 15.00 12.17 3.01
CA ILE A 130 14.22 11.05 3.52
C ILE A 130 13.69 11.40 4.92
N GLY A 131 12.37 11.47 5.07
CA GLY A 131 11.72 11.85 6.32
C GLY A 131 11.75 10.75 7.39
N ASP A 132 11.35 11.13 8.59
CA ASP A 132 11.38 10.30 9.80
C ASP A 132 10.58 8.99 9.65
N ASN A 133 11.00 7.93 10.33
CA ASN A 133 10.37 6.60 10.38
C ASN A 133 10.25 5.91 9.00
N THR A 134 10.89 6.40 7.96
CA THR A 134 10.80 5.83 6.61
C THR A 134 11.64 4.58 6.49
N THR A 135 11.08 3.57 5.83
CA THR A 135 11.75 2.28 5.56
C THR A 135 11.93 2.10 4.07
N ILE A 136 13.17 1.91 3.61
CA ILE A 136 13.51 1.55 2.24
C ILE A 136 14.16 0.17 2.27
N ARG A 137 13.54 -0.80 1.58
CA ARG A 137 14.00 -2.18 1.58
C ARG A 137 15.10 -2.42 0.54
N HIS A 138 15.62 -3.65 0.54
CA HIS A 138 16.82 -4.07 -0.17
C HIS A 138 16.81 -3.74 -1.68
N ASN A 139 17.99 -3.43 -2.23
CA ASN A 139 18.24 -3.20 -3.66
C ASN A 139 17.38 -2.08 -4.29
N THR A 140 16.86 -1.16 -3.51
CA THR A 140 16.12 0.00 -4.02
C THR A 140 17.08 1.17 -4.24
N ILE A 141 16.91 1.85 -5.37
CA ILE A 141 17.72 3.00 -5.77
C ILE A 141 16.86 4.26 -5.74
N ILE A 142 17.32 5.25 -4.98
CA ILE A 142 16.73 6.60 -4.92
C ILE A 142 17.68 7.54 -5.63
N LEU A 143 17.28 7.98 -6.81
CA LEU A 143 18.09 8.83 -7.67
C LEU A 143 18.00 10.29 -7.24
N ALA A 144 18.98 11.08 -7.67
CA ALA A 144 19.25 12.44 -7.23
C ALA A 144 18.03 13.37 -7.20
N ASN A 145 18.01 14.30 -6.22
CA ASN A 145 16.98 15.31 -6.01
C ASN A 145 15.59 14.77 -5.62
N THR A 146 15.49 13.52 -5.17
CA THR A 146 14.23 12.91 -4.72
C THR A 146 13.92 13.31 -3.28
N THR A 147 12.66 13.69 -3.03
CA THR A 147 12.16 13.99 -1.68
C THR A 147 11.15 12.92 -1.25
N ILE A 148 11.36 12.33 -0.08
CA ILE A 148 10.50 11.30 0.51
C ILE A 148 10.06 11.80 1.89
N GLY A 149 8.74 11.80 2.12
CA GLY A 149 8.14 12.19 3.38
C GLY A 149 8.41 11.22 4.53
N ARG A 150 7.72 11.42 5.64
CA ARG A 150 7.80 10.58 6.84
C ARG A 150 6.85 9.38 6.77
N ASP A 151 7.16 8.35 7.57
CA ASP A 151 6.33 7.14 7.70
C ASP A 151 6.07 6.46 6.34
N VAL A 152 7.02 6.53 5.40
CA VAL A 152 6.97 5.93 4.08
C VAL A 152 7.57 4.53 4.12
N THR A 153 6.98 3.59 3.39
CA THR A 153 7.56 2.26 3.18
C THR A 153 7.77 2.01 1.70
N ILE A 154 9.02 1.74 1.30
CA ILE A 154 9.38 1.36 -0.07
C ILE A 154 9.92 -0.07 -0.07
N GLY A 155 9.33 -0.92 -0.90
CA GLY A 155 9.70 -2.33 -1.06
C GLY A 155 11.08 -2.53 -1.67
N CYS A 156 11.36 -3.75 -2.12
CA CYS A 156 12.62 -4.12 -2.71
C CYS A 156 12.68 -3.84 -4.22
N ASN A 157 13.90 -3.66 -4.74
CA ASN A 157 14.19 -3.57 -6.19
C ASN A 157 13.42 -2.45 -6.91
N ASN A 158 13.19 -1.32 -6.25
CA ASN A 158 12.55 -0.16 -6.86
C ASN A 158 13.59 0.79 -7.47
N THR A 159 13.17 1.54 -8.50
CA THR A 159 13.93 2.68 -9.04
C THR A 159 13.06 3.93 -8.92
N ILE A 160 13.46 4.85 -8.07
CA ILE A 160 12.72 6.10 -7.82
C ILE A 160 13.55 7.28 -8.34
N GLY A 161 12.98 8.05 -9.27
CA GLY A 161 13.65 9.22 -9.87
C GLY A 161 14.42 8.89 -11.15
N GLY A 162 14.12 7.76 -11.81
CA GLY A 162 14.70 7.40 -13.11
C GLY A 162 14.39 8.45 -14.18
N VAL A 163 15.16 8.45 -15.25
CA VAL A 163 14.89 9.29 -16.42
C VAL A 163 13.70 8.69 -17.18
N GLY A 164 12.68 9.50 -17.41
CA GLY A 164 11.48 9.08 -18.12
C GLY A 164 11.72 8.90 -19.63
N PHE A 165 10.74 8.29 -20.30
CA PHE A 165 10.76 8.06 -21.74
C PHE A 165 10.20 9.27 -22.50
N GLY A 166 11.06 10.22 -22.83
CA GLY A 166 10.71 11.43 -23.56
C GLY A 166 11.71 11.70 -24.69
N TYR A 167 11.31 11.45 -25.92
CA TYR A 167 12.16 11.63 -27.09
C TYR A 167 11.51 12.58 -28.08
N GLU A 168 12.34 13.35 -28.79
CA GLU A 168 11.96 14.17 -29.91
C GLU A 168 12.90 13.87 -31.09
N LYS A 169 12.43 14.03 -32.32
CA LYS A 169 13.30 13.91 -33.46
C LYS A 169 14.10 15.19 -33.67
N ASP A 170 15.39 15.03 -33.84
CA ASP A 170 16.28 16.13 -34.14
C ASP A 170 16.25 16.51 -35.63
N ILE A 171 17.18 17.37 -36.05
CA ILE A 171 17.25 17.86 -37.42
C ILE A 171 17.56 16.77 -38.47
N ASP A 172 18.19 15.69 -38.02
CA ASP A 172 18.57 14.54 -38.84
C ASP A 172 17.50 13.41 -38.80
N ASP A 173 16.31 13.69 -38.23
CA ASP A 173 15.20 12.76 -38.02
C ASP A 173 15.53 11.60 -37.07
N GLU A 174 16.57 11.77 -36.26
CA GLU A 174 16.97 10.80 -35.21
C GLU A 174 16.35 11.13 -33.86
N TYR A 175 16.04 10.08 -33.08
CA TYR A 175 15.48 10.27 -31.73
C TYR A 175 16.53 10.74 -30.74
N SER A 176 16.31 11.90 -30.16
CA SER A 176 17.11 12.53 -29.13
C SER A 176 16.32 12.62 -27.82
N LEU A 177 16.94 12.20 -26.71
CA LEU A 177 16.31 12.22 -25.40
C LEU A 177 16.15 13.65 -24.90
N ILE A 178 14.93 14.02 -24.50
CA ILE A 178 14.69 15.28 -23.78
C ILE A 178 15.23 15.15 -22.36
N PRO A 179 16.21 16.00 -21.93
CA PRO A 179 16.75 15.93 -20.58
C PRO A 179 15.66 16.11 -19.51
N HIS A 180 15.57 15.18 -18.59
CA HIS A 180 14.65 15.23 -17.44
C HIS A 180 15.40 15.87 -16.26
N ILE A 181 15.18 17.15 -16.01
CA ILE A 181 15.84 17.94 -14.96
C ILE A 181 14.95 18.17 -13.73
N GLY A 182 13.74 17.64 -13.75
CA GLY A 182 12.82 17.63 -12.62
C GLY A 182 13.17 16.56 -11.58
N ASN A 183 12.27 16.32 -10.67
CA ASN A 183 12.48 15.41 -9.55
C ASN A 183 11.26 14.53 -9.26
N VAL A 184 11.36 13.73 -8.17
CA VAL A 184 10.24 12.98 -7.57
C VAL A 184 9.99 13.51 -6.17
N VAL A 185 8.70 13.68 -5.83
CA VAL A 185 8.23 14.05 -4.50
C VAL A 185 7.25 13.01 -4.01
N ILE A 186 7.56 12.36 -2.90
CA ILE A 186 6.72 11.37 -2.23
C ILE A 186 6.25 11.95 -0.90
N GLY A 187 4.93 12.04 -0.71
CA GLY A 187 4.29 12.53 0.51
C GLY A 187 4.46 11.58 1.71
N ASN A 188 3.72 11.87 2.77
CA ASN A 188 3.79 11.09 4.01
C ASN A 188 2.91 9.84 3.92
N TYR A 189 3.22 8.79 4.70
CA TYR A 189 2.44 7.55 4.81
C TYR A 189 2.24 6.82 3.47
N VAL A 190 3.08 7.08 2.48
CA VAL A 190 3.05 6.39 1.18
C VAL A 190 3.63 4.99 1.33
N GLU A 191 3.02 4.02 0.68
CA GLU A 191 3.58 2.68 0.55
C GLU A 191 3.82 2.36 -0.92
N ILE A 192 5.00 1.83 -1.23
CA ILE A 192 5.39 1.39 -2.57
C ILE A 192 5.85 -0.06 -2.47
N GLY A 193 5.26 -0.92 -3.29
CA GLY A 193 5.58 -2.34 -3.37
C GLY A 193 6.98 -2.61 -3.95
N ASN A 194 7.15 -3.76 -4.55
CA ASN A 194 8.44 -4.19 -5.09
C ASN A 194 8.48 -4.03 -6.61
N ASN A 195 9.69 -3.89 -7.19
CA ASN A 195 9.92 -3.82 -8.64
C ASN A 195 9.08 -2.73 -9.34
N THR A 196 8.88 -1.59 -8.68
CA THR A 196 8.14 -0.44 -9.20
C THR A 196 9.13 0.62 -9.67
N CYS A 197 8.81 1.27 -10.81
CA CYS A 197 9.59 2.37 -11.36
C CYS A 197 8.78 3.66 -11.28
N ILE A 198 9.39 4.73 -10.75
CA ILE A 198 8.81 6.08 -10.71
C ILE A 198 9.80 7.03 -11.36
N ASP A 199 9.44 7.58 -12.52
CA ASP A 199 10.31 8.47 -13.27
C ASP A 199 10.23 9.92 -12.75
N ARG A 200 11.37 10.63 -12.81
CA ARG A 200 11.39 12.07 -12.56
C ARG A 200 10.68 12.84 -13.68
N ALA A 201 10.12 13.97 -13.35
CA ALA A 201 9.52 14.85 -14.36
C ALA A 201 10.58 15.44 -15.30
N VAL A 202 10.16 15.82 -16.51
CA VAL A 202 11.00 16.66 -17.41
C VAL A 202 11.31 17.98 -16.73
N LEU A 203 10.26 18.66 -16.26
CA LEU A 203 10.31 19.90 -15.47
C LEU A 203 9.35 19.77 -14.28
N GLY A 204 9.70 20.33 -13.13
CA GLY A 204 8.90 20.23 -11.92
C GLY A 204 9.01 18.83 -11.27
N SER A 205 7.89 18.24 -10.86
CA SER A 205 7.91 17.01 -10.07
C SER A 205 6.93 15.95 -10.58
N THR A 206 7.33 14.69 -10.49
CA THR A 206 6.42 13.56 -10.39
C THR A 206 6.04 13.42 -8.92
N THR A 207 4.74 13.46 -8.59
CA THR A 207 4.30 13.62 -7.21
C THR A 207 3.33 12.52 -6.78
N LEU A 208 3.63 11.86 -5.67
CA LEU A 208 2.71 11.01 -4.94
C LEU A 208 2.31 11.74 -3.65
N HIS A 209 1.04 12.09 -3.51
CA HIS A 209 0.55 12.76 -2.30
C HIS A 209 0.39 11.79 -1.12
N ASP A 210 0.04 12.33 0.04
CA ASP A 210 -0.03 11.59 1.29
C ASP A 210 -0.93 10.34 1.19
N ASN A 211 -0.50 9.27 1.85
CA ASN A 211 -1.23 8.00 1.98
C ASN A 211 -1.56 7.29 0.65
N VAL A 212 -0.87 7.59 -0.43
CA VAL A 212 -0.94 6.82 -1.67
C VAL A 212 -0.35 5.42 -1.44
N LYS A 213 -1.01 4.40 -1.97
CA LYS A 213 -0.52 3.01 -1.94
C LYS A 213 -0.26 2.53 -3.36
N VAL A 214 0.97 2.17 -3.62
CA VAL A 214 1.43 1.63 -4.90
C VAL A 214 1.83 0.17 -4.66
N ASP A 215 1.28 -0.74 -5.43
CA ASP A 215 1.58 -2.16 -5.33
C ASP A 215 2.83 -2.52 -6.17
N ASN A 216 3.07 -3.80 -6.36
CA ASN A 216 4.25 -4.31 -7.06
C ASN A 216 4.13 -4.12 -8.59
N LEU A 217 5.29 -4.01 -9.27
CA LEU A 217 5.39 -3.98 -10.73
C LEU A 217 4.64 -2.81 -11.38
N VAL A 218 4.49 -1.70 -10.69
CA VAL A 218 3.82 -0.49 -11.20
C VAL A 218 4.83 0.38 -11.94
N HIS A 219 4.41 1.00 -13.04
CA HIS A 219 5.15 2.06 -13.69
C HIS A 219 4.42 3.40 -13.57
N ILE A 220 5.07 4.38 -12.95
CA ILE A 220 4.61 5.77 -12.86
C ILE A 220 5.56 6.63 -13.66
N ALA A 221 5.10 7.08 -14.82
CA ALA A 221 5.93 7.84 -15.74
C ALA A 221 6.12 9.31 -15.30
N HIS A 222 6.98 10.01 -16.00
CA HIS A 222 7.38 11.39 -15.74
C HIS A 222 6.21 12.38 -15.63
N GLY A 223 6.27 13.30 -14.67
CA GLY A 223 5.29 14.38 -14.51
C GLY A 223 3.89 13.94 -14.10
N VAL A 224 3.73 12.71 -13.60
CA VAL A 224 2.48 12.21 -13.04
C VAL A 224 2.26 12.82 -11.66
N SER A 225 0.99 13.16 -11.36
CA SER A 225 0.55 13.53 -10.01
C SER A 225 -0.53 12.57 -9.54
N ILE A 226 -0.35 11.95 -8.36
CA ILE A 226 -1.32 11.02 -7.77
C ILE A 226 -1.84 11.59 -6.46
N GLY A 227 -3.15 11.87 -6.43
CA GLY A 227 -3.86 12.42 -5.29
C GLY A 227 -3.92 11.47 -4.10
N LYS A 228 -4.13 12.06 -2.94
CA LYS A 228 -4.06 11.41 -1.63
C LYS A 228 -5.06 10.25 -1.51
N ASN A 229 -4.69 9.22 -0.71
CA ASN A 229 -5.47 8.01 -0.46
C ASN A 229 -5.75 7.13 -1.71
N SER A 230 -5.12 7.38 -2.85
CA SER A 230 -5.33 6.58 -4.06
C SER A 230 -4.53 5.29 -4.02
N LEU A 231 -5.10 4.24 -4.62
CA LEU A 231 -4.53 2.90 -4.72
C LEU A 231 -4.15 2.62 -6.17
N ILE A 232 -2.87 2.36 -6.43
CA ILE A 232 -2.32 1.98 -7.74
C ILE A 232 -1.86 0.54 -7.63
N ILE A 233 -2.66 -0.37 -8.16
CA ILE A 233 -2.54 -1.78 -7.84
C ILE A 233 -1.66 -2.49 -8.88
N ALA A 234 -1.23 -3.69 -8.57
CA ALA A 234 -0.17 -4.43 -9.26
C ALA A 234 -0.20 -4.34 -10.80
N ASN A 235 0.99 -4.15 -11.38
CA ASN A 235 1.18 -4.11 -12.83
C ASN A 235 0.40 -2.99 -13.55
N ALA A 236 -0.07 -1.96 -12.82
CA ALA A 236 -0.69 -0.80 -13.43
C ALA A 236 0.36 0.10 -14.10
N MET A 237 -0.04 0.80 -15.18
CA MET A 237 0.80 1.76 -15.89
C MET A 237 0.12 3.12 -15.96
N VAL A 238 0.77 4.15 -15.44
CA VAL A 238 0.33 5.55 -15.51
C VAL A 238 1.28 6.33 -16.39
N ALA A 239 0.84 6.64 -17.60
CA ALA A 239 1.69 7.31 -18.58
C ALA A 239 1.90 8.79 -18.26
N GLY A 240 2.91 9.39 -18.87
CA GLY A 240 3.45 10.70 -18.54
C GLY A 240 2.45 11.84 -18.48
N SER A 241 2.66 12.79 -17.57
CA SER A 241 1.85 13.99 -17.36
C SER A 241 0.37 13.70 -17.06
N THR A 242 0.07 12.56 -16.49
CA THR A 242 -1.28 12.18 -16.05
C THR A 242 -1.54 12.69 -14.64
N THR A 243 -2.75 13.17 -14.39
CA THR A 243 -3.22 13.56 -13.06
C THR A 243 -4.25 12.54 -12.57
N ILE A 244 -3.95 11.89 -11.46
CA ILE A 244 -4.87 11.02 -10.72
C ILE A 244 -5.41 11.79 -9.52
N GLY A 245 -6.72 11.84 -9.35
CA GLY A 245 -7.39 12.50 -8.23
C GLY A 245 -7.21 11.78 -6.88
N GLU A 246 -7.96 12.22 -5.87
CA GLU A 246 -7.95 11.61 -4.55
C GLU A 246 -8.88 10.38 -4.48
N ASN A 247 -8.54 9.41 -3.61
CA ASN A 247 -9.33 8.19 -3.36
C ASN A 247 -9.62 7.37 -4.63
N VAL A 248 -8.76 7.42 -5.63
CA VAL A 248 -8.90 6.65 -6.87
C VAL A 248 -8.48 5.20 -6.63
N TRP A 249 -9.24 4.28 -7.22
CA TRP A 249 -8.90 2.86 -7.30
C TRP A 249 -8.46 2.52 -8.72
N LEU A 250 -7.18 2.39 -8.95
CA LEU A 250 -6.62 1.91 -10.20
C LEU A 250 -6.29 0.42 -10.05
N ALA A 251 -7.16 -0.45 -10.58
CA ALA A 251 -7.11 -1.90 -10.38
C ALA A 251 -5.93 -2.56 -11.11
N PRO A 252 -5.61 -3.84 -10.83
CA PRO A 252 -4.47 -4.53 -11.44
C PRO A 252 -4.45 -4.44 -12.96
N SER A 253 -3.26 -4.22 -13.53
CA SER A 253 -3.01 -4.13 -14.99
C SER A 253 -3.79 -3.05 -15.73
N ALA A 254 -4.37 -2.09 -15.04
CA ALA A 254 -4.99 -0.94 -15.68
C ALA A 254 -3.92 -0.03 -16.29
N SER A 255 -4.21 0.55 -17.47
CA SER A 255 -3.29 1.43 -18.19
C SER A 255 -3.95 2.76 -18.48
N VAL A 256 -3.31 3.86 -18.11
CA VAL A 256 -3.81 5.22 -18.32
C VAL A 256 -2.92 5.93 -19.33
N LEU A 257 -3.52 6.39 -20.45
CA LEU A 257 -2.83 7.13 -21.48
C LEU A 257 -2.27 8.45 -20.94
N ASN A 258 -1.18 8.94 -21.52
CA ASN A 258 -0.53 10.18 -21.12
C ASN A 258 -1.46 11.41 -21.21
N LYS A 259 -1.19 12.42 -20.37
CA LYS A 259 -1.94 13.69 -20.31
C LYS A 259 -3.43 13.49 -20.05
N ARG A 260 -3.82 12.48 -19.28
CA ARG A 260 -5.22 12.27 -18.84
C ARG A 260 -5.41 12.77 -17.42
N THR A 261 -6.66 13.11 -17.12
CA THR A 261 -7.12 13.41 -15.77
C THR A 261 -8.11 12.34 -15.35
N ILE A 262 -7.86 11.72 -14.22
CA ILE A 262 -8.75 10.77 -13.55
C ILE A 262 -9.32 11.48 -12.33
N GLY A 263 -10.63 11.66 -12.30
CA GLY A 263 -11.32 12.38 -11.24
C GLY A 263 -11.25 11.68 -9.87
N ASN A 264 -11.63 12.42 -8.84
CA ASN A 264 -11.64 11.91 -7.46
C ASN A 264 -12.66 10.76 -7.32
N ASN A 265 -12.36 9.79 -6.45
CA ASN A 265 -13.19 8.62 -6.18
C ASN A 265 -13.52 7.76 -7.42
N ALA A 266 -12.80 7.94 -8.52
CA ALA A 266 -12.97 7.13 -9.72
C ALA A 266 -12.44 5.71 -9.50
N VAL A 267 -13.05 4.75 -10.20
CA VAL A 267 -12.64 3.34 -10.20
C VAL A 267 -12.24 2.93 -11.61
N ILE A 268 -11.00 2.55 -11.79
CA ILE A 268 -10.50 1.99 -13.05
C ILE A 268 -10.39 0.48 -12.85
N GLY A 269 -11.22 -0.28 -13.57
CA GLY A 269 -11.32 -1.72 -13.46
C GLY A 269 -10.08 -2.47 -13.95
N MET A 270 -9.97 -3.73 -13.55
CA MET A 270 -8.84 -4.59 -13.90
C MET A 270 -8.65 -4.66 -15.42
N GLY A 271 -7.42 -4.47 -15.89
CA GLY A 271 -7.05 -4.52 -17.30
C GLY A 271 -7.68 -3.43 -18.17
N ALA A 272 -8.32 -2.43 -17.59
CA ALA A 272 -8.92 -1.34 -18.37
C ALA A 272 -7.84 -0.45 -19.01
N VAL A 273 -8.08 -0.04 -20.26
CA VAL A 273 -7.22 0.91 -21.01
C VAL A 273 -7.95 2.25 -21.13
N VAL A 274 -7.48 3.23 -20.36
CA VAL A 274 -8.11 4.56 -20.26
C VAL A 274 -7.50 5.50 -21.29
N LEU A 275 -8.26 5.84 -22.31
CA LEU A 275 -7.84 6.70 -23.43
C LEU A 275 -8.38 8.15 -23.31
N LYS A 276 -9.30 8.42 -22.40
CA LYS A 276 -9.96 9.73 -22.20
C LYS A 276 -9.92 10.11 -20.72
N ASN A 277 -10.19 11.38 -20.43
CA ASN A 277 -10.40 11.82 -19.06
C ASN A 277 -11.59 11.09 -18.42
N VAL A 278 -11.52 10.89 -17.12
CA VAL A 278 -12.54 10.23 -16.29
C VAL A 278 -13.02 11.26 -15.27
N ASN A 279 -14.32 11.44 -15.12
CA ASN A 279 -14.89 12.37 -14.15
C ASN A 279 -14.87 11.76 -12.73
N ASP A 280 -15.18 12.61 -11.74
CA ASP A 280 -15.27 12.20 -10.34
C ASP A 280 -16.33 11.09 -10.17
N GLY A 281 -15.95 10.04 -9.42
CA GLY A 281 -16.82 8.92 -9.07
C GLY A 281 -17.18 7.96 -10.22
N GLU A 282 -16.68 8.19 -11.43
CA GLU A 282 -16.92 7.28 -12.56
C GLU A 282 -16.20 5.93 -12.39
N THR A 283 -16.80 4.90 -12.94
CA THR A 283 -16.19 3.56 -13.05
C THR A 283 -15.92 3.24 -14.51
N ILE A 284 -14.66 2.97 -14.84
CA ILE A 284 -14.20 2.63 -16.20
C ILE A 284 -13.83 1.15 -16.24
N ILE A 285 -14.31 0.42 -17.25
CA ILE A 285 -13.98 -0.99 -17.49
C ILE A 285 -13.65 -1.27 -18.95
N GLY A 286 -12.91 -2.33 -19.18
CA GLY A 286 -12.66 -2.89 -20.51
C GLY A 286 -11.46 -2.30 -21.26
N ASN A 287 -11.25 -2.83 -22.46
CA ASN A 287 -10.18 -2.41 -23.38
C ASN A 287 -10.77 -2.23 -24.81
N PRO A 288 -10.87 -1.00 -25.34
CA PRO A 288 -10.64 0.25 -24.60
C PRO A 288 -11.63 0.46 -23.47
N GLY A 289 -11.19 1.19 -22.42
CA GLY A 289 -12.01 1.45 -21.25
C GLY A 289 -13.30 2.22 -21.59
N LYS A 290 -14.41 1.74 -21.06
CA LYS A 290 -15.73 2.39 -21.17
C LYS A 290 -16.30 2.66 -19.80
N MET A 291 -17.12 3.71 -19.68
CA MET A 291 -17.85 3.99 -18.46
C MET A 291 -18.86 2.86 -18.19
N LEU A 292 -18.88 2.35 -16.96
CA LEU A 292 -19.90 1.44 -16.50
C LEU A 292 -21.11 2.25 -16.02
N THR A 293 -22.18 2.26 -16.81
CA THR A 293 -23.47 2.78 -16.36
C THR A 293 -24.17 1.73 -15.49
N ARG A 294 -24.51 2.12 -14.25
CA ARG A 294 -25.28 1.29 -13.30
C ARG A 294 -26.75 1.58 -13.45
#